data_2496c857ee2e06fbf0f0358fdaca4f90
#
_entry.id   2496c857ee2e06fbf0f0358fdaca4f90
#
_cell.length_a   1.000
_cell.length_b   1.000
_cell.length_c   1.000
_cell.angle_alpha   90.00
_cell.angle_beta   90.00
_cell.angle_gamma   90.00
#
_symmetry.space_group_name_H-M   'P 1'
#
loop_
_entity.id
_entity.type
_entity.pdbx_description
1 polymer ?
#
loop_
_entity_poly.entity_id
_entity_poly.type
_entity_poly.pdbx_seq_one_letter_code
_entity_poly.pdbx_strand_id
1 'polypeptide(L)'
;MEELNSILTEVNGFLWGWPMIILLLGTHIYLTICLRFPQRYIFKAIKLSVHRDPEASGAVSQFGSLATALAATIGTGNIIGVATAIALGGPGAVFWCWITGVFDISTKYAEGLLAIKYRVQSADGRMLGGPMYALERGLGWKWMAVLFALFTALAALGIGNTVQANAMATVLHESYGISPYITGVVVCLLAGAVVLGGVKRIARVCSTLVPFMACFYILGCIYILIVNAAYLWPALVLICKSAFSPAAAGGGFVGASVMMAARFGIARGLFSNESGMGSAPIVAAAAQTRNPVRQALVSSSGTFWDTVVICALTGLVIVSSVIAYPDIDFSNGATLTKDAFAKIPVVGHLLLSFGLLTFAFSTILGWCYYGERAVEYLKGKSWVLGYRIIYIIALFIGSVMNLALVWNLADCMNALMAIPNLLSLIFLSGIIVHETRKFLWRNRLDKSD
;
A
#
# COMPACT_ATOMS: atom_id res chain seq x y z
N MET A 1 16.89 18.18 -17.84
CA MET A 1 16.14 16.97 -17.41
C MET A 1 16.97 16.15 -16.43
N GLU A 2 18.23 15.85 -16.75
CA GLU A 2 19.14 15.12 -15.85
C GLU A 2 19.41 15.83 -14.54
N GLU A 3 19.64 17.15 -14.57
CA GLU A 3 19.85 17.96 -13.40
C GLU A 3 18.62 17.95 -12.45
N LEU A 4 17.40 18.10 -13.02
CA LEU A 4 16.17 18.00 -12.25
C LEU A 4 15.99 16.60 -11.62
N ASN A 5 16.32 15.55 -12.36
CA ASN A 5 16.26 14.19 -11.85
C ASN A 5 17.27 13.94 -10.73
N SER A 6 18.48 14.51 -10.82
CA SER A 6 19.47 14.48 -9.75
C SER A 6 18.97 15.16 -8.48
N ILE A 7 18.42 16.36 -8.59
CA ILE A 7 17.83 17.10 -7.47
C ILE A 7 16.70 16.30 -6.81
N LEU A 8 15.80 15.74 -7.61
CA LEU A 8 14.71 14.91 -7.09
C LEU A 8 15.22 13.64 -6.38
N THR A 9 16.31 13.05 -6.86
CA THR A 9 16.93 11.89 -6.23
C THR A 9 17.51 12.26 -4.85
N GLU A 10 18.17 13.41 -4.72
CA GLU A 10 18.67 13.91 -3.43
C GLU A 10 17.54 14.22 -2.47
N VAL A 11 16.48 14.90 -2.96
CA VAL A 11 15.27 15.21 -2.17
C VAL A 11 14.59 13.93 -1.68
N ASN A 12 14.46 12.91 -2.54
CA ASN A 12 13.93 11.61 -2.14
C ASN A 12 14.81 10.92 -1.10
N GLY A 13 16.14 10.97 -1.25
CA GLY A 13 17.10 10.44 -0.28
C GLY A 13 16.93 11.06 1.11
N PHE A 14 16.61 12.35 1.18
CA PHE A 14 16.29 13.05 2.42
C PHE A 14 14.88 12.72 2.92
N LEU A 15 13.86 12.83 2.08
CA LEU A 15 12.46 12.59 2.47
C LEU A 15 12.23 11.16 2.97
N TRP A 16 12.76 10.14 2.27
CA TRP A 16 12.70 8.73 2.69
C TRP A 16 13.86 8.32 3.59
N GLY A 17 14.61 9.31 4.11
CA GLY A 17 15.67 9.11 5.06
C GLY A 17 15.17 8.90 6.49
N TRP A 18 16.11 8.94 7.45
CA TRP A 18 15.83 8.76 8.87
C TRP A 18 14.77 9.69 9.45
N PRO A 19 14.66 10.98 9.06
CA PRO A 19 13.61 11.84 9.61
C PRO A 19 12.20 11.31 9.36
N MET A 20 11.91 10.86 8.14
CA MET A 20 10.61 10.31 7.81
C MET A 20 10.39 8.93 8.46
N ILE A 21 11.41 8.08 8.47
CA ILE A 21 11.33 6.76 9.12
C ILE A 21 11.04 6.91 10.61
N ILE A 22 11.71 7.86 11.30
CA ILE A 22 11.46 8.13 12.72
C ILE A 22 10.06 8.68 12.93
N LEU A 23 9.60 9.61 12.10
CA LEU A 23 8.26 10.17 12.19
C LEU A 23 7.18 9.09 11.98
N LEU A 24 7.30 8.26 10.93
CA LEU A 24 6.37 7.18 10.63
C LEU A 24 6.38 6.11 11.72
N LEU A 25 7.54 5.47 11.96
CA LEU A 25 7.65 4.40 12.94
C LEU A 25 7.35 4.89 14.36
N GLY A 26 7.81 6.09 14.71
CA GLY A 26 7.49 6.74 15.99
C GLY A 26 5.98 6.92 16.18
N THR A 27 5.26 7.36 15.15
CA THR A 27 3.79 7.47 15.17
C THR A 27 3.13 6.11 15.30
N HIS A 28 3.62 5.08 14.62
CA HIS A 28 3.07 3.72 14.70
C HIS A 28 3.22 3.13 16.11
N ILE A 29 4.39 3.28 16.71
CA ILE A 29 4.67 2.83 18.08
C ILE A 29 3.81 3.64 19.08
N TYR A 30 3.80 4.97 18.94
CA TYR A 30 3.00 5.86 19.79
C TYR A 30 1.53 5.46 19.78
N LEU A 31 0.92 5.31 18.59
CA LEU A 31 -0.48 4.90 18.46
C LEU A 31 -0.72 3.47 18.98
N THR A 32 0.23 2.56 18.80
CA THR A 32 0.14 1.19 19.33
C THR A 32 0.01 1.22 20.85
N ILE A 33 0.82 2.03 21.54
CA ILE A 33 0.79 2.17 23.00
C ILE A 33 -0.51 2.85 23.44
N CYS A 34 -0.86 4.00 22.84
CA CYS A 34 -2.07 4.76 23.17
C CYS A 34 -3.35 3.96 22.99
N LEU A 35 -3.41 3.10 21.98
CA LEU A 35 -4.56 2.26 21.64
C LEU A 35 -4.52 0.88 22.30
N ARG A 36 -3.55 0.64 23.18
CA ARG A 36 -3.39 -0.61 23.93
C ARG A 36 -3.34 -1.84 23.01
N PHE A 37 -2.47 -1.79 22.00
CA PHE A 37 -2.22 -2.88 21.05
C PHE A 37 -3.48 -3.33 20.28
N PRO A 38 -4.02 -2.53 19.37
CA PRO A 38 -5.21 -2.89 18.58
C PRO A 38 -4.98 -4.14 17.70
N GLN A 39 -3.74 -4.54 17.47
CA GLN A 39 -3.35 -5.79 16.80
C GLN A 39 -4.04 -7.03 17.38
N ARG A 40 -4.30 -7.05 18.69
CA ARG A 40 -5.02 -8.16 19.36
C ARG A 40 -6.45 -8.36 18.86
N TYR A 41 -7.02 -7.37 18.19
CA TYR A 41 -8.37 -7.44 17.63
C TYR A 41 -8.40 -7.84 16.15
N ILE A 42 -7.26 -8.27 15.56
CA ILE A 42 -7.16 -8.52 14.12
C ILE A 42 -8.18 -9.57 13.62
N PHE A 43 -8.39 -10.66 14.35
CA PHE A 43 -9.40 -11.66 13.98
C PHE A 43 -10.82 -11.11 14.02
N LYS A 44 -11.12 -10.21 14.99
CA LYS A 44 -12.39 -9.49 15.05
C LYS A 44 -12.53 -8.52 13.87
N ALA A 45 -11.45 -7.84 13.49
CA ALA A 45 -11.39 -6.96 12.33
C ALA A 45 -11.69 -7.69 11.03
N ILE A 46 -11.08 -8.86 10.81
CA ILE A 46 -11.31 -9.73 9.65
C ILE A 46 -12.78 -10.19 9.63
N LYS A 47 -13.33 -10.63 10.76
CA LYS A 47 -14.74 -11.03 10.84
C LYS A 47 -15.69 -9.87 10.50
N LEU A 48 -15.40 -8.65 10.98
CA LEU A 48 -16.20 -7.46 10.70
C LEU A 48 -16.14 -7.06 9.22
N SER A 49 -15.00 -7.26 8.54
CA SER A 49 -14.83 -6.87 7.14
C SER A 49 -15.80 -7.59 6.19
N VAL A 50 -16.16 -8.82 6.47
CA VAL A 50 -17.11 -9.62 5.68
C VAL A 50 -18.57 -9.49 6.14
N HIS A 51 -18.82 -8.85 7.28
CA HIS A 51 -20.16 -8.66 7.81
C HIS A 51 -20.84 -7.47 7.13
N ARG A 52 -22.04 -7.68 6.59
CA ARG A 52 -22.86 -6.61 6.00
C ARG A 52 -23.70 -5.94 7.08
N ASP A 53 -23.78 -4.62 7.01
CA ASP A 53 -24.62 -3.77 7.86
C ASP A 53 -25.56 -2.92 6.99
N PRO A 54 -26.73 -3.48 6.60
CA PRO A 54 -27.61 -2.81 5.63
C PRO A 54 -28.23 -1.50 6.15
N GLU A 55 -28.33 -1.33 7.46
CA GLU A 55 -28.92 -0.15 8.10
C GLU A 55 -27.93 1.02 8.24
N ALA A 56 -26.64 0.77 7.96
CA ALA A 56 -25.61 1.78 8.09
C ALA A 56 -25.50 2.67 6.85
N SER A 57 -25.24 3.96 7.07
CA SER A 57 -25.02 4.94 6.01
C SER A 57 -23.65 4.80 5.35
N GLY A 58 -23.58 4.89 4.00
CA GLY A 58 -22.35 4.83 3.23
C GLY A 58 -22.60 4.47 1.78
N ALA A 59 -21.61 4.69 0.91
CA ALA A 59 -21.73 4.44 -0.53
C ALA A 59 -21.33 3.01 -0.94
N VAL A 60 -20.46 2.36 -0.16
CA VAL A 60 -19.91 1.03 -0.41
C VAL A 60 -19.91 0.20 0.88
N SER A 61 -19.96 -1.12 0.77
CA SER A 61 -19.86 -2.01 1.93
C SER A 61 -18.49 -1.88 2.62
N GLN A 62 -18.38 -2.30 3.89
CA GLN A 62 -17.10 -2.34 4.61
C GLN A 62 -16.07 -3.19 3.84
N PHE A 63 -16.49 -4.34 3.31
CA PHE A 63 -15.62 -5.18 2.48
C PHE A 63 -15.22 -4.48 1.17
N GLY A 64 -16.14 -3.80 0.49
CA GLY A 64 -15.84 -3.05 -0.73
C GLY A 64 -14.84 -1.90 -0.49
N SER A 65 -14.96 -1.22 0.65
CA SER A 65 -13.99 -0.21 1.08
C SER A 65 -12.62 -0.82 1.36
N LEU A 66 -12.57 -1.92 2.12
CA LEU A 66 -11.32 -2.64 2.40
C LEU A 66 -10.67 -3.17 1.12
N ALA A 67 -11.45 -3.81 0.25
CA ALA A 67 -10.96 -4.33 -1.02
C ALA A 67 -10.42 -3.23 -1.94
N THR A 68 -11.05 -2.05 -1.95
CA THR A 68 -10.53 -0.90 -2.72
C THR A 68 -9.24 -0.35 -2.11
N ALA A 69 -9.12 -0.31 -0.78
CA ALA A 69 -7.89 0.05 -0.11
C ALA A 69 -6.77 -0.97 -0.40
N LEU A 70 -7.07 -2.27 -0.29
CA LEU A 70 -6.13 -3.34 -0.63
C LEU A 70 -5.76 -3.35 -2.12
N ALA A 71 -6.68 -2.99 -3.01
CA ALA A 71 -6.38 -2.82 -4.43
C ALA A 71 -5.29 -1.78 -4.66
N ALA A 72 -5.32 -0.68 -3.90
CA ALA A 72 -4.31 0.37 -4.01
C ALA A 72 -2.96 -0.05 -3.41
N THR A 73 -2.96 -0.76 -2.29
CA THR A 73 -1.75 -1.11 -1.52
C THR A 73 -1.08 -2.38 -2.03
N ILE A 74 -1.84 -3.46 -2.34
CA ILE A 74 -1.28 -4.69 -2.91
C ILE A 74 -0.90 -4.42 -4.37
N GLY A 75 0.35 -4.08 -4.59
CA GLY A 75 0.88 -3.64 -5.88
C GLY A 75 2.30 -4.17 -6.14
N THR A 76 3.01 -3.45 -7.00
CA THR A 76 4.42 -3.74 -7.30
C THR A 76 5.30 -3.69 -6.04
N GLY A 77 4.92 -2.92 -5.03
CA GLY A 77 5.62 -2.83 -3.74
C GLY A 77 5.76 -4.16 -3.01
N ASN A 78 4.72 -5.01 -3.04
CA ASN A 78 4.72 -6.32 -2.36
C ASN A 78 5.62 -7.36 -3.05
N ILE A 79 5.94 -7.17 -4.31
CA ILE A 79 6.75 -8.10 -5.12
C ILE A 79 8.14 -7.50 -5.33
N ILE A 80 8.24 -6.44 -6.12
CA ILE A 80 9.52 -5.79 -6.48
C ILE A 80 10.09 -5.01 -5.30
N GLY A 81 9.24 -4.36 -4.50
CA GLY A 81 9.65 -3.59 -3.34
C GLY A 81 10.34 -4.45 -2.27
N VAL A 82 9.78 -5.62 -1.97
CA VAL A 82 10.40 -6.59 -1.03
C VAL A 82 11.73 -7.10 -1.55
N ALA A 83 11.83 -7.43 -2.84
CA ALA A 83 13.08 -7.85 -3.46
C ALA A 83 14.15 -6.75 -3.40
N THR A 84 13.77 -5.51 -3.67
CA THR A 84 14.66 -4.34 -3.54
C THR A 84 15.15 -4.17 -2.10
N ALA A 85 14.26 -4.36 -1.10
CA ALA A 85 14.67 -4.31 0.30
C ALA A 85 15.72 -5.39 0.63
N ILE A 86 15.53 -6.61 0.12
CA ILE A 86 16.47 -7.73 0.31
C ILE A 86 17.79 -7.45 -0.40
N ALA A 87 17.77 -6.94 -1.64
CA ALA A 87 18.97 -6.62 -2.39
C ALA A 87 19.83 -5.54 -1.72
N LEU A 88 19.20 -4.49 -1.15
CA LEU A 88 19.89 -3.36 -0.54
C LEU A 88 20.17 -3.55 0.96
N GLY A 89 19.29 -4.23 1.68
CA GLY A 89 19.32 -4.40 3.12
C GLY A 89 19.65 -5.81 3.59
N GLY A 90 19.82 -6.76 2.65
CA GLY A 90 20.01 -8.17 2.97
C GLY A 90 18.73 -8.86 3.49
N PRO A 91 18.80 -10.16 3.85
CA PRO A 91 17.66 -10.92 4.35
C PRO A 91 17.01 -10.34 5.59
N GLY A 92 17.76 -9.66 6.44
CA GLY A 92 17.26 -8.99 7.63
C GLY A 92 16.23 -7.89 7.36
N ALA A 93 16.19 -7.34 6.16
CA ALA A 93 15.18 -6.37 5.76
C ALA A 93 13.75 -6.96 5.80
N VAL A 94 13.59 -8.26 5.56
CA VAL A 94 12.30 -8.96 5.66
C VAL A 94 11.77 -8.92 7.09
N PHE A 95 12.63 -9.14 8.09
CA PHE A 95 12.25 -9.05 9.50
C PHE A 95 11.73 -7.65 9.86
N TRP A 96 12.46 -6.61 9.47
CA TRP A 96 12.08 -5.22 9.76
C TRP A 96 10.80 -4.81 9.02
N CYS A 97 10.58 -5.31 7.81
CA CYS A 97 9.32 -5.14 7.08
C CYS A 97 8.14 -5.76 7.86
N TRP A 98 8.30 -6.97 8.42
CA TRP A 98 7.26 -7.62 9.23
C TRP A 98 6.92 -6.85 10.49
N ILE A 99 7.96 -6.47 11.26
CA ILE A 99 7.78 -5.71 12.51
C ILE A 99 7.07 -4.39 12.23
N THR A 100 7.46 -3.69 11.18
CA THR A 100 6.80 -2.45 10.74
C THR A 100 5.32 -2.72 10.44
N GLY A 101 5.00 -3.74 9.65
CA GLY A 101 3.63 -4.11 9.33
C GLY A 101 2.75 -4.39 10.56
N VAL A 102 3.32 -4.97 11.62
CA VAL A 102 2.60 -5.20 12.88
C VAL A 102 2.25 -3.88 13.59
N PHE A 103 3.18 -2.93 13.66
CA PHE A 103 2.93 -1.62 14.28
C PHE A 103 2.01 -0.75 13.41
N ASP A 104 2.10 -0.86 12.11
CA ASP A 104 1.30 -0.13 11.12
C ASP A 104 -0.21 -0.39 11.24
N ILE A 105 -0.61 -1.56 11.77
CA ILE A 105 -2.01 -1.90 12.07
C ILE A 105 -2.67 -0.81 12.93
N SER A 106 -1.94 -0.26 13.90
CA SER A 106 -2.44 0.79 14.81
C SER A 106 -2.69 2.12 14.08
N THR A 107 -1.80 2.47 13.17
CA THR A 107 -1.92 3.69 12.39
C THR A 107 -3.05 3.59 11.38
N LYS A 108 -3.16 2.47 10.69
CA LYS A 108 -4.27 2.22 9.77
C LYS A 108 -5.63 2.21 10.48
N TYR A 109 -5.67 1.71 11.72
CA TYR A 109 -6.84 1.83 12.60
C TYR A 109 -7.19 3.31 12.87
N ALA A 110 -6.20 4.11 13.28
CA ALA A 110 -6.38 5.53 13.59
C ALA A 110 -6.85 6.33 12.36
N GLU A 111 -6.24 6.08 11.20
CA GLU A 111 -6.64 6.66 9.91
C GLU A 111 -8.09 6.35 9.56
N GLY A 112 -8.49 5.08 9.65
CA GLY A 112 -9.85 4.64 9.38
C GLY A 112 -10.87 5.26 10.34
N LEU A 113 -10.51 5.44 11.61
CA LEU A 113 -11.34 6.11 12.62
C LEU A 113 -11.59 7.56 12.25
N LEU A 114 -10.53 8.34 12.03
CA LEU A 114 -10.64 9.77 11.69
C LEU A 114 -11.38 9.99 10.37
N ALA A 115 -11.20 9.09 9.39
CA ALA A 115 -11.89 9.16 8.12
C ALA A 115 -13.42 9.13 8.27
N ILE A 116 -13.94 8.30 9.17
CA ILE A 116 -15.38 8.22 9.46
C ILE A 116 -15.83 9.36 10.39
N LYS A 117 -15.02 9.70 11.40
CA LYS A 117 -15.37 10.73 12.38
C LYS A 117 -15.57 12.10 11.75
N TYR A 118 -14.72 12.45 10.79
CA TYR A 118 -14.75 13.76 10.13
C TYR A 118 -15.29 13.74 8.70
N ARG A 119 -15.92 12.62 8.28
CA ARG A 119 -16.55 12.55 6.95
C ARG A 119 -17.71 13.53 6.83
N VAL A 120 -17.97 13.94 5.59
CA VAL A 120 -19.06 14.84 5.24
C VAL A 120 -19.98 14.19 4.22
N GLN A 121 -21.24 14.54 4.28
CA GLN A 121 -22.18 14.17 3.23
C GLN A 121 -22.26 15.29 2.21
N SER A 122 -21.97 14.97 0.97
CA SER A 122 -22.12 15.88 -0.16
C SER A 122 -23.60 16.08 -0.50
N ALA A 123 -23.95 17.14 -1.23
CA ALA A 123 -25.32 17.44 -1.64
C ALA A 123 -25.98 16.31 -2.45
N ASP A 124 -25.20 15.47 -3.12
CA ASP A 124 -25.66 14.28 -3.85
C ASP A 124 -25.65 12.99 -3.00
N GLY A 125 -25.56 13.11 -1.67
CA GLY A 125 -25.63 12.00 -0.73
C GLY A 125 -24.36 11.16 -0.60
N ARG A 126 -23.26 11.50 -1.29
CA ARG A 126 -21.98 10.77 -1.18
C ARG A 126 -21.26 11.12 0.11
N MET A 127 -20.64 10.11 0.73
CA MET A 127 -19.77 10.31 1.88
C MET A 127 -18.35 10.61 1.41
N LEU A 128 -17.81 11.76 1.83
CA LEU A 128 -16.47 12.26 1.52
C LEU A 128 -15.69 12.41 2.83
N GLY A 129 -14.43 12.00 2.84
CA GLY A 129 -13.58 12.08 4.02
C GLY A 129 -12.12 11.75 3.67
N GLY A 130 -11.33 11.55 4.70
CA GLY A 130 -9.89 11.32 4.59
C GLY A 130 -9.12 12.40 5.35
N PRO A 131 -7.78 12.40 5.26
CA PRO A 131 -6.95 13.33 6.05
C PRO A 131 -7.25 14.79 5.80
N MET A 132 -7.59 15.21 4.57
CA MET A 132 -7.95 16.59 4.29
C MET A 132 -9.15 17.07 5.13
N TYR A 133 -10.14 16.21 5.35
CA TYR A 133 -11.30 16.57 6.19
C TYR A 133 -10.96 16.50 7.68
N ALA A 134 -10.11 15.57 8.11
CA ALA A 134 -9.63 15.51 9.49
C ALA A 134 -8.78 16.74 9.85
N LEU A 135 -7.89 17.18 8.96
CA LEU A 135 -7.09 18.39 9.12
C LEU A 135 -7.95 19.65 9.18
N GLU A 136 -8.90 19.81 8.24
CA GLU A 136 -9.74 21.01 8.18
C GLU A 136 -10.74 21.07 9.32
N ARG A 137 -11.47 19.97 9.61
CA ARG A 137 -12.56 19.94 10.57
C ARG A 137 -12.13 19.58 11.99
N GLY A 138 -11.08 18.77 12.12
CA GLY A 138 -10.54 18.34 13.41
C GLY A 138 -9.58 19.33 14.02
N LEU A 139 -8.70 19.92 13.20
CA LEU A 139 -7.65 20.82 13.65
C LEU A 139 -7.84 22.28 13.18
N GLY A 140 -8.75 22.55 12.24
CA GLY A 140 -8.88 23.88 11.62
C GLY A 140 -7.75 24.24 10.65
N TRP A 141 -6.89 23.27 10.25
CA TRP A 141 -5.71 23.50 9.42
C TRP A 141 -6.01 23.34 7.92
N LYS A 142 -6.84 24.23 7.40
CA LYS A 142 -7.28 24.19 6.01
C LYS A 142 -6.12 24.24 5.00
N TRP A 143 -5.07 25.05 5.28
CA TRP A 143 -3.90 25.15 4.42
C TRP A 143 -3.18 23.79 4.26
N MET A 144 -3.05 23.04 5.36
CA MET A 144 -2.41 21.73 5.36
C MET A 144 -3.30 20.67 4.70
N ALA A 145 -4.62 20.79 4.83
CA ALA A 145 -5.59 19.95 4.14
C ALA A 145 -5.50 20.13 2.61
N VAL A 146 -5.31 21.38 2.13
CA VAL A 146 -5.09 21.69 0.72
C VAL A 146 -3.77 21.11 0.22
N LEU A 147 -2.68 21.22 0.99
CA LEU A 147 -1.39 20.61 0.64
C LEU A 147 -1.49 19.08 0.55
N PHE A 148 -2.12 18.43 1.53
CA PHE A 148 -2.36 16.99 1.49
C PHE A 148 -3.12 16.58 0.22
N ALA A 149 -4.21 17.27 -0.10
CA ALA A 149 -5.02 16.96 -1.28
C ALA A 149 -4.23 17.19 -2.60
N LEU A 150 -3.41 18.25 -2.66
CA LEU A 150 -2.55 18.48 -3.81
C LEU A 150 -1.52 17.37 -4.01
N PHE A 151 -0.81 17.00 -2.95
CA PHE A 151 0.17 15.92 -3.01
C PHE A 151 -0.48 14.59 -3.35
N THR A 152 -1.66 14.29 -2.80
CA THR A 152 -2.42 13.08 -3.13
C THR A 152 -2.83 13.03 -4.61
N ALA A 153 -3.31 14.14 -5.17
CA ALA A 153 -3.70 14.19 -6.58
C ALA A 153 -2.50 13.96 -7.53
N LEU A 154 -1.32 14.51 -7.18
CA LEU A 154 -0.09 14.32 -7.95
C LEU A 154 0.51 12.92 -7.75
N ALA A 155 0.57 12.42 -6.50
CA ALA A 155 1.06 11.07 -6.20
C ALA A 155 0.22 9.99 -6.92
N ALA A 156 -1.09 10.20 -7.03
CA ALA A 156 -1.97 9.28 -7.73
C ALA A 156 -1.65 9.17 -9.22
N LEU A 157 -1.25 10.27 -9.88
CA LEU A 157 -0.80 10.25 -11.28
C LEU A 157 0.57 9.57 -11.47
N GLY A 158 1.41 9.58 -10.45
CA GLY A 158 2.71 8.92 -10.43
C GLY A 158 2.62 7.46 -9.98
N ILE A 159 2.74 7.23 -8.65
CA ILE A 159 2.84 5.90 -8.03
C ILE A 159 1.64 5.01 -8.36
N GLY A 160 0.45 5.58 -8.31
CA GLY A 160 -0.80 4.84 -8.55
C GLY A 160 -1.13 4.63 -10.03
N ASN A 161 -0.40 5.25 -10.96
CA ASN A 161 -0.75 5.26 -12.37
C ASN A 161 0.44 4.92 -13.26
N THR A 162 1.27 5.93 -13.59
CA THR A 162 2.35 5.78 -14.59
C THR A 162 3.35 4.71 -14.21
N VAL A 163 3.70 4.62 -12.93
CA VAL A 163 4.61 3.60 -12.39
C VAL A 163 4.04 2.19 -12.57
N GLN A 164 2.75 2.00 -12.29
CA GLN A 164 2.09 0.69 -12.44
C GLN A 164 1.95 0.30 -13.91
N ALA A 165 1.57 1.25 -14.77
CA ALA A 165 1.46 1.04 -16.20
C ALA A 165 2.82 0.69 -16.82
N ASN A 166 3.89 1.36 -16.39
CA ASN A 166 5.25 1.05 -16.82
C ASN A 166 5.69 -0.36 -16.40
N ALA A 167 5.44 -0.74 -15.14
CA ALA A 167 5.78 -2.08 -14.65
C ALA A 167 5.03 -3.18 -15.44
N MET A 168 3.75 -2.97 -15.75
CA MET A 168 2.98 -3.90 -16.59
C MET A 168 3.57 -4.01 -18.00
N ALA A 169 3.90 -2.86 -18.64
CA ALA A 169 4.45 -2.82 -19.97
C ALA A 169 5.83 -3.50 -20.03
N THR A 170 6.68 -3.26 -19.05
CA THR A 170 8.01 -3.87 -18.95
C THR A 170 7.91 -5.39 -18.84
N VAL A 171 7.08 -5.91 -17.93
CA VAL A 171 6.92 -7.36 -17.76
C VAL A 171 6.37 -8.04 -19.01
N LEU A 172 5.36 -7.44 -19.66
CA LEU A 172 4.78 -8.00 -20.88
C LEU A 172 5.75 -7.93 -22.07
N HIS A 173 6.56 -6.88 -22.13
CA HIS A 173 7.58 -6.76 -23.18
C HIS A 173 8.71 -7.76 -22.98
N GLU A 174 9.28 -7.86 -21.79
CA GLU A 174 10.41 -8.75 -21.49
C GLU A 174 10.04 -10.23 -21.52
N SER A 175 8.83 -10.59 -21.04
CA SER A 175 8.43 -12.00 -20.93
C SER A 175 7.74 -12.55 -22.16
N TYR A 176 7.04 -11.70 -22.91
CA TYR A 176 6.18 -12.14 -24.03
C TYR A 176 6.40 -11.36 -25.34
N GLY A 177 7.32 -10.40 -25.38
CA GLY A 177 7.58 -9.57 -26.57
C GLY A 177 6.44 -8.62 -26.95
N ILE A 178 5.48 -8.38 -26.05
CA ILE A 178 4.33 -7.50 -26.34
C ILE A 178 4.79 -6.04 -26.33
N SER A 179 4.41 -5.30 -27.38
CA SER A 179 4.76 -3.88 -27.49
C SER A 179 4.16 -3.06 -26.34
N PRO A 180 4.93 -2.15 -25.69
CA PRO A 180 4.45 -1.22 -24.69
C PRO A 180 3.24 -0.37 -25.13
N TYR A 181 3.16 -0.04 -26.42
CA TYR A 181 2.03 0.69 -27.01
C TYR A 181 0.72 -0.14 -26.94
N ILE A 182 0.79 -1.43 -27.24
CA ILE A 182 -0.37 -2.34 -27.16
C ILE A 182 -0.80 -2.46 -25.69
N THR A 183 0.16 -2.68 -24.79
CA THR A 183 -0.12 -2.74 -23.35
C THR A 183 -0.79 -1.46 -22.87
N GLY A 184 -0.25 -0.29 -23.27
CA GLY A 184 -0.81 1.02 -22.89
C GLY A 184 -2.26 1.19 -23.33
N VAL A 185 -2.58 0.86 -24.60
CA VAL A 185 -3.96 0.94 -25.11
C VAL A 185 -4.89 -0.01 -24.36
N VAL A 186 -4.49 -1.26 -24.15
CA VAL A 186 -5.33 -2.25 -23.44
C VAL A 186 -5.58 -1.83 -22.00
N VAL A 187 -4.55 -1.38 -21.27
CA VAL A 187 -4.68 -0.92 -19.89
C VAL A 187 -5.59 0.31 -19.82
N CYS A 188 -5.44 1.28 -20.73
CA CYS A 188 -6.31 2.45 -20.80
C CYS A 188 -7.78 2.09 -21.03
N LEU A 189 -8.06 1.16 -21.93
CA LEU A 189 -9.43 0.72 -22.21
C LEU A 189 -10.04 0.00 -21.01
N LEU A 190 -9.30 -0.93 -20.39
CA LEU A 190 -9.78 -1.69 -19.23
C LEU A 190 -9.96 -0.79 -18.00
N ALA A 191 -8.97 0.05 -17.67
CA ALA A 191 -9.06 0.98 -16.56
C ALA A 191 -10.13 2.05 -16.81
N GLY A 192 -10.20 2.61 -18.01
CA GLY A 192 -11.21 3.59 -18.40
C GLY A 192 -12.63 3.05 -18.24
N ALA A 193 -12.88 1.82 -18.69
CA ALA A 193 -14.18 1.16 -18.53
C ALA A 193 -14.62 1.04 -17.06
N VAL A 194 -13.70 0.90 -16.13
CA VAL A 194 -13.99 0.81 -14.68
C VAL A 194 -14.09 2.19 -14.05
N VAL A 195 -13.07 3.03 -14.26
CA VAL A 195 -12.91 4.33 -13.60
C VAL A 195 -14.01 5.31 -13.95
N LEU A 196 -14.46 5.34 -15.22
CA LEU A 196 -15.57 6.21 -15.65
C LEU A 196 -16.88 5.89 -14.94
N GLY A 197 -17.05 4.66 -14.42
CA GLY A 197 -18.22 4.24 -13.63
C GLY A 197 -18.18 4.69 -12.16
N GLY A 198 -17.11 5.35 -11.70
CA GLY A 198 -16.98 5.90 -10.35
C GLY A 198 -16.82 4.88 -9.24
N VAL A 199 -16.84 5.35 -7.98
CA VAL A 199 -16.52 4.58 -6.78
C VAL A 199 -17.26 3.25 -6.64
N LYS A 200 -18.55 3.21 -6.98
CA LYS A 200 -19.34 1.97 -6.86
C LYS A 200 -18.86 0.89 -7.82
N ARG A 201 -18.43 1.28 -9.03
CA ARG A 201 -17.90 0.34 -10.03
C ARG A 201 -16.48 -0.09 -9.65
N ILE A 202 -15.63 0.85 -9.24
CA ILE A 202 -14.29 0.56 -8.72
C ILE A 202 -14.38 -0.43 -7.56
N ALA A 203 -15.17 -0.14 -6.52
CA ALA A 203 -15.33 -1.01 -5.36
C ALA A 203 -15.87 -2.41 -5.72
N ARG A 204 -16.80 -2.50 -6.69
CA ARG A 204 -17.32 -3.80 -7.17
C ARG A 204 -16.23 -4.62 -7.85
N VAL A 205 -15.43 -4.01 -8.73
CA VAL A 205 -14.33 -4.70 -9.41
C VAL A 205 -13.26 -5.11 -8.40
N CYS A 206 -12.86 -4.21 -7.50
CA CYS A 206 -11.87 -4.50 -6.46
C CYS A 206 -12.34 -5.61 -5.51
N SER A 207 -13.64 -5.64 -5.15
CA SER A 207 -14.19 -6.67 -4.26
C SER A 207 -14.12 -8.10 -4.85
N THR A 208 -14.02 -8.22 -6.16
CA THR A 208 -13.85 -9.52 -6.83
C THR A 208 -12.37 -9.78 -7.15
N LEU A 209 -11.69 -8.77 -7.69
CA LEU A 209 -10.31 -8.90 -8.17
C LEU A 209 -9.33 -9.14 -7.01
N VAL A 210 -9.44 -8.37 -5.92
CA VAL A 210 -8.47 -8.42 -4.82
C VAL A 210 -8.43 -9.78 -4.09
N PRO A 211 -9.57 -10.37 -3.67
CA PRO A 211 -9.52 -11.70 -3.08
C PRO A 211 -8.96 -12.76 -4.05
N PHE A 212 -9.35 -12.68 -5.33
CA PHE A 212 -8.86 -13.62 -6.34
C PHE A 212 -7.35 -13.51 -6.53
N MET A 213 -6.82 -12.29 -6.76
CA MET A 213 -5.39 -12.10 -6.98
C MET A 213 -4.56 -12.43 -5.73
N ALA A 214 -5.06 -12.07 -4.52
CA ALA A 214 -4.39 -12.37 -3.27
C ALA A 214 -4.35 -13.88 -3.01
N CYS A 215 -5.49 -14.59 -3.17
CA CYS A 215 -5.52 -16.04 -3.04
C CYS A 215 -4.60 -16.74 -4.04
N PHE A 216 -4.63 -16.32 -5.30
CA PHE A 216 -3.75 -16.87 -6.34
C PHE A 216 -2.28 -16.71 -5.96
N TYR A 217 -1.88 -15.50 -5.54
CA TYR A 217 -0.51 -15.21 -5.14
C TYR A 217 -0.08 -15.99 -3.88
N ILE A 218 -0.91 -15.99 -2.84
CA ILE A 218 -0.66 -16.70 -1.59
C ILE A 218 -0.50 -18.21 -1.84
N LEU A 219 -1.40 -18.81 -2.60
CA LEU A 219 -1.35 -20.24 -2.92
C LEU A 219 -0.08 -20.59 -3.73
N GLY A 220 0.28 -19.75 -4.68
CA GLY A 220 1.50 -19.91 -5.46
C GLY A 220 2.76 -19.76 -4.61
N CYS A 221 2.83 -18.77 -3.72
CA CYS A 221 3.93 -18.63 -2.76
C CYS A 221 4.03 -19.85 -1.84
N ILE A 222 2.89 -20.34 -1.30
CA ILE A 222 2.86 -21.55 -0.47
C ILE A 222 3.38 -22.75 -1.25
N TYR A 223 2.99 -22.91 -2.52
CA TYR A 223 3.50 -23.98 -3.36
C TYR A 223 5.03 -23.92 -3.51
N ILE A 224 5.60 -22.73 -3.80
CA ILE A 224 7.05 -22.54 -3.89
C ILE A 224 7.73 -22.87 -2.55
N LEU A 225 7.16 -22.44 -1.44
CA LEU A 225 7.70 -22.74 -0.10
C LEU A 225 7.64 -24.25 0.25
N ILE A 226 6.63 -24.98 -0.24
CA ILE A 226 6.57 -26.44 -0.11
C ILE A 226 7.68 -27.11 -0.93
N VAL A 227 7.92 -26.65 -2.15
CA VAL A 227 9.03 -27.14 -2.98
C VAL A 227 10.38 -26.86 -2.30
N ASN A 228 10.53 -25.70 -1.69
CA ASN A 228 11.74 -25.27 -0.96
C ASN A 228 11.69 -25.62 0.54
N ALA A 229 10.89 -26.60 0.97
CA ALA A 229 10.63 -26.87 2.40
C ALA A 229 11.89 -27.11 3.23
N ALA A 230 12.91 -27.77 2.66
CA ALA A 230 14.20 -28.00 3.31
C ALA A 230 14.94 -26.71 3.67
N TYR A 231 14.71 -25.62 2.91
CA TYR A 231 15.38 -24.34 3.06
C TYR A 231 14.54 -23.31 3.84
N LEU A 232 13.30 -23.63 4.22
CA LEU A 232 12.41 -22.72 4.92
C LEU A 232 12.91 -22.35 6.32
N TRP A 233 13.33 -23.36 7.09
CA TRP A 233 13.91 -23.10 8.42
C TRP A 233 15.23 -22.35 8.35
N PRO A 234 16.20 -22.73 7.50
CA PRO A 234 17.40 -21.92 7.26
C PRO A 234 17.08 -20.48 6.86
N ALA A 235 16.08 -20.26 6.00
CA ALA A 235 15.66 -18.92 5.59
C ALA A 235 15.14 -18.08 6.78
N LEU A 236 14.27 -18.62 7.60
CA LEU A 236 13.76 -17.96 8.81
C LEU A 236 14.90 -17.60 9.77
N VAL A 237 15.82 -18.53 10.02
CA VAL A 237 16.99 -18.27 10.87
C VAL A 237 17.88 -17.19 10.29
N LEU A 238 18.12 -17.21 8.97
CA LEU A 238 18.94 -16.20 8.29
C LEU A 238 18.26 -14.81 8.36
N ILE A 239 16.97 -14.71 8.11
CA ILE A 239 16.20 -13.46 8.23
C ILE A 239 16.33 -12.87 9.63
N CYS A 240 16.09 -13.69 10.68
CA CYS A 240 16.17 -13.22 12.07
C CYS A 240 17.60 -12.85 12.49
N LYS A 241 18.62 -13.64 12.12
CA LYS A 241 20.02 -13.34 12.45
C LYS A 241 20.51 -12.09 11.73
N SER A 242 20.22 -11.95 10.44
CA SER A 242 20.66 -10.80 9.63
C SER A 242 19.98 -9.50 10.05
N ALA A 243 18.85 -9.56 10.72
CA ALA A 243 18.19 -8.37 11.25
C ALA A 243 18.95 -7.69 12.39
N PHE A 244 19.80 -8.44 13.11
CA PHE A 244 20.52 -7.96 14.31
C PHE A 244 22.03 -8.18 14.29
N SER A 245 22.58 -8.84 13.28
CA SER A 245 24.01 -9.13 13.19
C SER A 245 24.55 -8.85 11.79
N PRO A 246 25.60 -8.03 11.66
CA PRO A 246 26.24 -7.75 10.37
C PRO A 246 27.00 -8.96 9.80
N ALA A 247 27.30 -9.96 10.63
CA ALA A 247 28.11 -11.13 10.25
C ALA A 247 27.32 -12.26 9.58
N ALA A 248 26.01 -12.09 9.36
CA ALA A 248 25.17 -13.14 8.78
C ALA A 248 25.16 -13.14 7.24
N ALA A 249 26.27 -12.79 6.60
CA ALA A 249 26.49 -12.93 5.16
C ALA A 249 26.77 -14.39 4.75
N GLY A 250 25.99 -15.34 5.29
CA GLY A 250 26.00 -16.73 4.84
C GLY A 250 24.99 -16.93 3.72
N GLY A 251 25.32 -17.74 2.71
CA GLY A 251 24.36 -18.11 1.65
C GLY A 251 24.30 -17.13 0.45
N GLY A 252 25.38 -16.42 0.15
CA GLY A 252 25.48 -15.60 -1.07
C GLY A 252 25.09 -14.13 -0.90
N PHE A 253 24.60 -13.68 0.26
CA PHE A 253 24.28 -12.27 0.52
C PHE A 253 25.51 -11.47 0.96
N VAL A 254 25.80 -10.34 0.31
CA VAL A 254 26.87 -9.42 0.76
C VAL A 254 26.41 -8.73 2.04
N GLY A 255 27.29 -8.68 3.05
CA GLY A 255 26.99 -8.21 4.40
C GLY A 255 26.40 -6.81 4.47
N ALA A 256 25.05 -6.74 4.44
CA ALA A 256 24.36 -5.50 4.77
C ALA A 256 24.50 -5.23 6.28
N SER A 257 24.74 -3.97 6.64
CA SER A 257 24.72 -3.58 8.05
C SER A 257 23.31 -3.71 8.64
N VAL A 258 23.20 -3.94 9.96
CA VAL A 258 21.91 -3.94 10.67
C VAL A 258 21.13 -2.66 10.38
N MET A 259 21.81 -1.53 10.25
CA MET A 259 21.20 -0.24 9.92
C MET A 259 20.62 -0.22 8.50
N MET A 260 21.28 -0.83 7.52
CA MET A 260 20.75 -0.96 6.16
C MET A 260 19.54 -1.89 6.13
N ALA A 261 19.60 -3.03 6.81
CA ALA A 261 18.47 -3.96 6.92
C ALA A 261 17.24 -3.26 7.53
N ALA A 262 17.43 -2.53 8.64
CA ALA A 262 16.36 -1.77 9.27
C ALA A 262 15.84 -0.66 8.35
N ARG A 263 16.70 0.17 7.76
CA ARG A 263 16.30 1.28 6.88
C ARG A 263 15.47 0.80 5.71
N PHE A 264 15.97 -0.16 4.95
CA PHE A 264 15.28 -0.63 3.75
C PHE A 264 14.07 -1.50 4.06
N GLY A 265 14.13 -2.33 5.11
CA GLY A 265 12.98 -3.12 5.54
C GLY A 265 11.83 -2.26 6.02
N ILE A 266 12.08 -1.28 6.89
CA ILE A 266 11.07 -0.34 7.40
C ILE A 266 10.50 0.50 6.25
N ALA A 267 11.37 1.12 5.44
CA ALA A 267 10.92 1.97 4.33
C ALA A 267 10.02 1.22 3.34
N ARG A 268 10.35 -0.04 3.02
CA ARG A 268 9.54 -0.84 2.09
C ARG A 268 8.27 -1.40 2.71
N GLY A 269 8.27 -1.74 4.00
CA GLY A 269 7.05 -2.07 4.74
C GLY A 269 6.05 -0.91 4.72
N LEU A 270 6.50 0.28 5.07
CA LEU A 270 5.69 1.51 5.05
C LEU A 270 5.17 1.87 3.65
N PHE A 271 6.02 1.73 2.64
CA PHE A 271 5.65 1.99 1.25
C PHE A 271 4.59 1.01 0.74
N SER A 272 4.66 -0.27 1.14
CA SER A 272 3.73 -1.30 0.68
C SER A 272 2.32 -1.07 1.19
N ASN A 273 2.13 -0.94 2.50
CA ASN A 273 0.80 -0.84 3.11
C ASN A 273 0.24 0.58 3.22
N GLU A 274 1.05 1.60 2.88
CA GLU A 274 0.66 3.01 2.90
C GLU A 274 0.12 3.51 4.26
N SER A 275 0.47 2.87 5.38
CA SER A 275 0.06 3.32 6.71
C SER A 275 0.79 4.60 7.10
N GLY A 276 0.05 5.61 7.50
CA GLY A 276 0.60 6.94 7.78
C GLY A 276 0.63 7.87 6.56
N MET A 277 0.42 7.37 5.35
CA MET A 277 0.38 8.19 4.14
C MET A 277 -0.98 8.89 3.94
N GLY A 278 -2.05 8.34 4.51
CA GLY A 278 -3.37 8.96 4.43
C GLY A 278 -4.18 8.66 3.17
N SER A 279 -3.71 7.77 2.30
CA SER A 279 -4.40 7.37 1.06
C SER A 279 -5.65 6.52 1.35
N ALA A 280 -5.49 5.40 2.05
CA ALA A 280 -6.56 4.46 2.35
C ALA A 280 -7.76 5.04 3.13
N PRO A 281 -7.62 5.99 4.09
CA PRO A 281 -8.74 6.62 4.75
C PRO A 281 -9.70 7.35 3.80
N ILE A 282 -9.26 7.76 2.61
CA ILE A 282 -10.11 8.40 1.60
C ILE A 282 -11.25 7.47 1.16
N VAL A 283 -10.97 6.19 0.95
CA VAL A 283 -12.02 5.21 0.60
C VAL A 283 -12.73 4.66 1.83
N ALA A 284 -12.06 4.60 2.98
CA ALA A 284 -12.67 4.21 4.24
C ALA A 284 -13.86 5.10 4.61
N ALA A 285 -13.78 6.40 4.30
CA ALA A 285 -14.85 7.36 4.53
C ALA A 285 -16.17 7.02 3.80
N ALA A 286 -16.08 6.34 2.65
CA ALA A 286 -17.26 5.93 1.86
C ALA A 286 -17.94 4.67 2.40
N ALA A 287 -17.37 3.98 3.39
CA ALA A 287 -17.86 2.71 3.91
C ALA A 287 -19.18 2.85 4.68
N GLN A 288 -20.05 1.85 4.52
CA GLN A 288 -21.25 1.68 5.32
C GLN A 288 -20.86 1.21 6.72
N THR A 289 -21.03 2.07 7.73
CA THR A 289 -20.68 1.75 9.11
C THR A 289 -21.52 2.53 10.10
N ARG A 290 -21.83 1.92 11.25
CA ARG A 290 -22.62 2.52 12.35
C ARG A 290 -21.79 3.48 13.20
N ASN A 291 -20.49 3.21 13.34
CA ASN A 291 -19.59 4.04 14.13
C ASN A 291 -18.15 4.01 13.58
N PRO A 292 -17.31 5.01 13.93
CA PRO A 292 -15.95 5.14 13.43
C PRO A 292 -15.04 3.96 13.76
N VAL A 293 -15.21 3.37 14.93
CA VAL A 293 -14.33 2.31 15.45
C VAL A 293 -14.51 0.98 14.69
N ARG A 294 -15.72 0.73 14.22
CA ARG A 294 -16.02 -0.46 13.42
C ARG A 294 -15.26 -0.43 12.09
N GLN A 295 -15.30 0.70 11.39
CA GLN A 295 -14.52 0.86 10.15
C GLN A 295 -13.01 0.94 10.42
N ALA A 296 -12.59 1.50 11.54
CA ALA A 296 -11.19 1.50 11.97
C ALA A 296 -10.61 0.09 12.08
N LEU A 297 -11.35 -0.83 12.71
CA LEU A 297 -10.97 -2.24 12.79
C LEU A 297 -10.88 -2.86 11.39
N VAL A 298 -11.89 -2.65 10.55
CA VAL A 298 -11.89 -3.18 9.18
C VAL A 298 -10.68 -2.66 8.40
N SER A 299 -10.42 -1.36 8.43
CA SER A 299 -9.27 -0.74 7.75
C SER A 299 -7.93 -1.32 8.23
N SER A 300 -7.78 -1.57 9.53
CA SER A 300 -6.57 -2.12 10.12
C SER A 300 -6.23 -3.53 9.62
N SER A 301 -7.22 -4.32 9.21
CA SER A 301 -7.00 -5.64 8.62
C SER A 301 -6.31 -5.57 7.25
N GLY A 302 -6.35 -4.42 6.57
CA GLY A 302 -5.65 -4.22 5.31
C GLY A 302 -4.15 -4.41 5.44
N THR A 303 -3.53 -3.77 6.43
CA THR A 303 -2.09 -3.90 6.70
C THR A 303 -1.67 -5.34 7.04
N PHE A 304 -2.54 -6.07 7.75
CA PHE A 304 -2.28 -7.49 8.04
C PHE A 304 -2.18 -8.30 6.74
N TRP A 305 -3.15 -8.17 5.83
CA TRP A 305 -3.12 -8.91 4.57
C TRP A 305 -1.98 -8.47 3.66
N ASP A 306 -1.74 -7.18 3.53
CA ASP A 306 -0.72 -6.60 2.66
C ASP A 306 0.69 -6.97 3.12
N THR A 307 1.07 -6.57 4.32
CA THR A 307 2.47 -6.65 4.77
C THR A 307 2.74 -7.90 5.59
N VAL A 308 1.88 -8.22 6.58
CA VAL A 308 2.13 -9.36 7.46
C VAL A 308 1.95 -10.68 6.72
N VAL A 309 1.08 -10.75 5.70
CA VAL A 309 0.88 -11.98 4.90
C VAL A 309 1.63 -11.90 3.57
N ILE A 310 1.30 -10.97 2.67
CA ILE A 310 1.81 -11.01 1.28
C ILE A 310 3.30 -10.65 1.22
N CYS A 311 3.75 -9.53 1.82
CA CYS A 311 5.18 -9.20 1.83
C CYS A 311 6.02 -10.25 2.56
N ALA A 312 5.48 -10.81 3.64
CA ALA A 312 6.11 -11.90 4.37
C ALA A 312 6.35 -13.13 3.50
N LEU A 313 5.33 -13.57 2.78
CA LEU A 313 5.43 -14.71 1.86
C LEU A 313 6.44 -14.43 0.74
N THR A 314 6.38 -13.24 0.13
CA THR A 314 7.35 -12.83 -0.90
C THR A 314 8.78 -12.90 -0.37
N GLY A 315 9.02 -12.33 0.80
CA GLY A 315 10.35 -12.35 1.43
C GLY A 315 10.86 -13.75 1.72
N LEU A 316 10.00 -14.63 2.27
CA LEU A 316 10.32 -16.03 2.51
C LEU A 316 10.61 -16.80 1.22
N VAL A 317 9.81 -16.61 0.17
CA VAL A 317 10.04 -17.23 -1.14
C VAL A 317 11.40 -16.80 -1.69
N ILE A 318 11.70 -15.51 -1.69
CA ILE A 318 12.98 -15.01 -2.22
C ILE A 318 14.16 -15.58 -1.42
N VAL A 319 14.15 -15.45 -0.08
CA VAL A 319 15.28 -15.88 0.75
C VAL A 319 15.48 -17.40 0.69
N SER A 320 14.40 -18.19 0.74
CA SER A 320 14.50 -19.65 0.61
C SER A 320 14.99 -20.09 -0.78
N SER A 321 14.58 -19.38 -1.84
CA SER A 321 15.04 -19.68 -3.20
C SER A 321 16.51 -19.34 -3.39
N VAL A 322 17.00 -18.21 -2.86
CA VAL A 322 18.44 -17.86 -2.93
C VAL A 322 19.31 -18.87 -2.19
N ILE A 323 18.82 -19.40 -1.05
CA ILE A 323 19.55 -20.46 -0.33
C ILE A 323 19.54 -21.77 -1.12
N ALA A 324 18.40 -22.12 -1.75
CA ALA A 324 18.25 -23.34 -2.54
C ALA A 324 19.04 -23.30 -3.85
N TYR A 325 19.17 -22.10 -4.46
CA TYR A 325 19.77 -21.89 -5.78
C TYR A 325 20.83 -20.76 -5.70
N PRO A 326 22.10 -21.08 -5.34
CA PRO A 326 23.15 -20.08 -5.14
C PRO A 326 23.56 -19.29 -6.39
N ASP A 327 23.08 -19.67 -7.56
CA ASP A 327 23.30 -18.97 -8.84
C ASP A 327 22.38 -17.75 -9.04
N ILE A 328 21.43 -17.51 -8.14
CA ILE A 328 20.57 -16.32 -8.20
C ILE A 328 21.38 -15.08 -7.79
N ASP A 329 21.40 -14.07 -8.68
CA ASP A 329 21.99 -12.77 -8.35
C ASP A 329 21.04 -11.97 -7.46
N PHE A 330 21.40 -11.85 -6.20
CA PHE A 330 20.62 -11.09 -5.21
C PHE A 330 20.97 -9.59 -5.15
N SER A 331 22.00 -9.14 -5.88
CA SER A 331 22.42 -7.73 -5.89
C SER A 331 21.46 -6.82 -6.66
N ASN A 332 20.70 -7.39 -7.59
CA ASN A 332 19.74 -6.67 -8.44
C ASN A 332 18.29 -6.91 -7.98
N GLY A 333 17.74 -6.00 -7.17
CA GLY A 333 16.38 -6.10 -6.68
C GLY A 333 15.29 -6.11 -7.76
N ALA A 334 15.57 -5.60 -8.96
CA ALA A 334 14.60 -5.61 -10.05
C ALA A 334 14.43 -7.02 -10.66
N THR A 335 15.51 -7.79 -10.75
CA THR A 335 15.49 -9.16 -11.31
C THR A 335 15.33 -10.23 -10.24
N LEU A 336 15.70 -9.95 -9.00
CA LEU A 336 15.74 -10.92 -7.91
C LEU A 336 14.43 -11.70 -7.73
N THR A 337 13.27 -11.05 -7.78
CA THR A 337 11.98 -11.73 -7.69
C THR A 337 11.78 -12.64 -8.91
N LYS A 338 12.09 -12.13 -10.12
CA LYS A 338 11.97 -12.90 -11.35
C LYS A 338 12.84 -14.17 -11.30
N ASP A 339 14.09 -14.02 -10.88
CA ASP A 339 15.05 -15.12 -10.83
C ASP A 339 14.68 -16.15 -9.75
N ALA A 340 14.25 -15.69 -8.56
CA ALA A 340 13.79 -16.56 -7.48
C ALA A 340 12.54 -17.37 -7.85
N PHE A 341 11.58 -16.75 -8.53
CA PHE A 341 10.34 -17.43 -8.94
C PHE A 341 10.58 -18.30 -10.18
N ALA A 342 11.46 -17.90 -11.11
CA ALA A 342 11.77 -18.65 -12.34
C ALA A 342 12.39 -20.04 -12.07
N LYS A 343 13.00 -20.24 -10.88
CA LYS A 343 13.53 -21.56 -10.50
C LYS A 343 12.45 -22.64 -10.36
N ILE A 344 11.20 -22.23 -10.19
CA ILE A 344 10.05 -23.16 -10.16
C ILE A 344 9.41 -23.17 -11.56
N PRO A 345 9.61 -24.23 -12.34
CA PRO A 345 9.12 -24.28 -13.73
C PRO A 345 7.61 -24.07 -13.82
N VAL A 346 7.17 -23.36 -14.85
CA VAL A 346 5.79 -23.06 -15.21
C VAL A 346 5.08 -22.18 -14.16
N VAL A 347 4.96 -22.66 -12.89
CA VAL A 347 4.20 -21.99 -11.83
C VAL A 347 4.83 -20.64 -11.45
N GLY A 348 6.14 -20.57 -11.33
CA GLY A 348 6.84 -19.36 -10.92
C GLY A 348 6.66 -18.21 -11.91
N HIS A 349 6.83 -18.47 -13.19
CA HIS A 349 6.63 -17.46 -14.24
C HIS A 349 5.17 -16.97 -14.33
N LEU A 350 4.21 -17.91 -14.28
CA LEU A 350 2.78 -17.56 -14.27
C LEU A 350 2.40 -16.74 -13.02
N LEU A 351 2.89 -17.16 -11.86
CA LEU A 351 2.61 -16.50 -10.60
C LEU A 351 3.14 -15.07 -10.60
N LEU A 352 4.36 -14.86 -11.07
CA LEU A 352 4.97 -13.55 -11.12
C LEU A 352 4.28 -12.63 -12.13
N SER A 353 4.12 -13.09 -13.39
CA SER A 353 3.51 -12.27 -14.45
C SER A 353 2.06 -11.95 -14.13
N PHE A 354 1.25 -12.95 -13.79
CA PHE A 354 -0.15 -12.75 -13.47
C PHE A 354 -0.34 -11.95 -12.17
N GLY A 355 0.46 -12.25 -11.13
CA GLY A 355 0.45 -11.52 -9.87
C GLY A 355 0.76 -10.03 -10.10
N LEU A 356 1.86 -9.73 -10.80
CA LEU A 356 2.28 -8.36 -11.04
C LEU A 356 1.26 -7.58 -11.89
N LEU A 357 0.72 -8.20 -12.95
CA LEU A 357 -0.29 -7.58 -13.81
C LEU A 357 -1.57 -7.25 -13.05
N THR A 358 -2.07 -8.21 -12.25
CA THR A 358 -3.31 -8.00 -11.48
C THR A 358 -3.12 -7.03 -10.33
N PHE A 359 -1.98 -7.08 -9.64
CA PHE A 359 -1.62 -6.16 -8.57
C PHE A 359 -1.47 -4.73 -9.08
N ALA A 360 -0.71 -4.53 -10.17
CA ALA A 360 -0.55 -3.21 -10.78
C ALA A 360 -1.87 -2.65 -11.29
N PHE A 361 -2.70 -3.48 -11.94
CA PHE A 361 -4.01 -3.05 -12.43
C PHE A 361 -4.95 -2.66 -11.28
N SER A 362 -4.99 -3.43 -10.20
CA SER A 362 -5.80 -3.08 -9.03
C SER A 362 -5.34 -1.78 -8.38
N THR A 363 -4.02 -1.54 -8.31
CA THR A 363 -3.44 -0.29 -7.78
C THR A 363 -3.86 0.92 -8.61
N ILE A 364 -3.88 0.80 -9.94
CA ILE A 364 -4.40 1.84 -10.83
C ILE A 364 -5.85 2.22 -10.47
N LEU A 365 -6.70 1.25 -10.21
CA LEU A 365 -8.10 1.49 -9.86
C LEU A 365 -8.26 2.17 -8.50
N GLY A 366 -7.54 1.70 -7.48
CA GLY A 366 -7.60 2.23 -6.12
C GLY A 366 -7.10 3.67 -6.04
N TRP A 367 -5.94 3.95 -6.62
CA TRP A 367 -5.33 5.27 -6.61
C TRP A 367 -6.10 6.30 -7.45
N CYS A 368 -6.78 5.87 -8.53
CA CYS A 368 -7.66 6.76 -9.26
C CYS A 368 -8.76 7.33 -8.35
N TYR A 369 -9.33 6.50 -7.49
CA TYR A 369 -10.32 6.96 -6.52
C TYR A 369 -9.72 7.98 -5.54
N TYR A 370 -8.51 7.75 -5.03
CA TYR A 370 -7.86 8.69 -4.12
C TYR A 370 -7.60 10.05 -4.77
N GLY A 371 -7.05 10.04 -5.98
CA GLY A 371 -6.77 11.27 -6.73
C GLY A 371 -8.04 12.05 -7.08
N GLU A 372 -9.11 11.38 -7.53
CA GLU A 372 -10.37 12.05 -7.84
C GLU A 372 -11.03 12.69 -6.61
N ARG A 373 -10.90 12.07 -5.41
CA ARG A 373 -11.41 12.64 -4.16
C ARG A 373 -10.58 13.85 -3.71
N ALA A 374 -9.28 13.78 -3.89
CA ALA A 374 -8.40 14.91 -3.63
C ALA A 374 -8.71 16.12 -4.54
N VAL A 375 -8.92 15.89 -5.84
CA VAL A 375 -9.32 16.93 -6.79
C VAL A 375 -10.73 17.47 -6.48
N GLU A 376 -11.66 16.61 -6.08
CA GLU A 376 -13.00 17.04 -5.65
C GLU A 376 -12.94 17.97 -4.43
N TYR A 377 -12.05 17.68 -3.47
CA TYR A 377 -11.81 18.56 -2.32
C TYR A 377 -11.24 19.92 -2.74
N LEU A 378 -10.28 19.95 -3.68
CA LEU A 378 -9.60 21.17 -4.13
C LEU A 378 -10.46 22.07 -5.03
N LYS A 379 -11.18 21.49 -5.97
CA LYS A 379 -11.83 22.21 -7.10
C LYS A 379 -13.32 21.85 -7.26
N GLY A 380 -13.84 20.92 -6.49
CA GLY A 380 -15.23 20.49 -6.57
C GLY A 380 -15.49 19.38 -7.59
N LYS A 381 -16.73 18.89 -7.60
CA LYS A 381 -17.18 17.72 -8.39
C LYS A 381 -17.01 17.89 -9.90
N SER A 382 -17.12 19.10 -10.43
CA SER A 382 -17.02 19.38 -11.88
C SER A 382 -15.66 19.00 -12.47
N TRP A 383 -14.61 19.00 -11.68
CA TRP A 383 -13.24 18.67 -12.12
C TRP A 383 -12.91 17.17 -12.09
N VAL A 384 -13.76 16.35 -11.46
CA VAL A 384 -13.51 14.91 -11.33
C VAL A 384 -13.44 14.21 -12.69
N LEU A 385 -14.33 14.55 -13.63
CA LEU A 385 -14.30 13.93 -14.97
C LEU A 385 -13.03 14.31 -15.74
N GLY A 386 -12.63 15.58 -15.68
CA GLY A 386 -11.39 16.05 -16.30
C GLY A 386 -10.16 15.32 -15.72
N TYR A 387 -10.13 15.16 -14.40
CA TYR A 387 -9.07 14.40 -13.75
C TYR A 387 -9.02 12.93 -14.20
N ARG A 388 -10.15 12.23 -14.30
CA ARG A 388 -10.21 10.86 -14.82
C ARG A 388 -9.67 10.73 -16.24
N ILE A 389 -9.98 11.70 -17.11
CA ILE A 389 -9.45 11.73 -18.49
C ILE A 389 -7.93 11.89 -18.46
N ILE A 390 -7.42 12.85 -17.69
CA ILE A 390 -5.97 13.04 -17.51
C ILE A 390 -5.32 11.77 -16.95
N TYR A 391 -5.97 11.12 -15.99
CA TYR A 391 -5.50 9.87 -15.38
C TYR A 391 -5.38 8.74 -16.42
N ILE A 392 -6.36 8.57 -17.31
CA ILE A 392 -6.33 7.57 -18.39
C ILE A 392 -5.24 7.90 -19.42
N ILE A 393 -5.06 9.17 -19.79
CA ILE A 393 -3.98 9.58 -20.70
C ILE A 393 -2.60 9.29 -20.06
N ALA A 394 -2.45 9.58 -18.77
CA ALA A 394 -1.21 9.30 -18.03
C ALA A 394 -0.87 7.80 -18.00
N LEU A 395 -1.84 6.89 -18.00
CA LEU A 395 -1.60 5.45 -18.11
C LEU A 395 -0.90 5.08 -19.43
N PHE A 396 -1.34 5.65 -20.54
CA PHE A 396 -0.70 5.41 -21.83
C PHE A 396 0.73 5.94 -21.84
N ILE A 397 0.92 7.17 -21.37
CA ILE A 397 2.25 7.80 -21.26
C ILE A 397 3.17 6.94 -20.39
N GLY A 398 2.67 6.47 -19.24
CA GLY A 398 3.40 5.60 -18.33
C GLY A 398 3.86 4.28 -18.95
N SER A 399 3.03 3.70 -19.81
CA SER A 399 3.36 2.45 -20.49
C SER A 399 4.49 2.59 -21.52
N VAL A 400 4.63 3.74 -22.18
CA VAL A 400 5.51 3.91 -23.35
C VAL A 400 6.79 4.71 -23.07
N MET A 401 6.87 5.46 -21.98
CA MET A 401 8.00 6.33 -21.65
C MET A 401 8.95 5.70 -20.61
N ASN A 402 10.24 6.02 -20.73
CA ASN A 402 11.20 5.77 -19.65
C ASN A 402 11.04 6.90 -18.61
N LEU A 403 10.58 6.55 -17.40
CA LEU A 403 9.99 7.49 -16.47
C LEU A 403 10.82 7.75 -15.20
N ALA A 404 12.16 7.68 -15.23
CA ALA A 404 12.99 7.91 -14.05
C ALA A 404 12.62 9.20 -13.30
N LEU A 405 12.40 10.30 -14.05
CA LEU A 405 11.97 11.59 -13.49
C LEU A 405 10.58 11.51 -12.83
N VAL A 406 9.64 10.81 -13.49
CA VAL A 406 8.26 10.68 -12.97
C VAL A 406 8.23 9.80 -11.72
N TRP A 407 9.06 8.76 -11.66
CA TRP A 407 9.23 7.95 -10.47
C TRP A 407 9.73 8.79 -9.29
N ASN A 408 10.78 9.55 -9.48
CA ASN A 408 11.34 10.40 -8.42
C ASN A 408 10.35 11.46 -7.94
N LEU A 409 9.63 12.10 -8.87
CA LEU A 409 8.60 13.07 -8.53
C LEU A 409 7.45 12.43 -7.76
N ALA A 410 6.99 11.26 -8.20
CA ALA A 410 5.92 10.53 -7.55
C ALA A 410 6.29 10.08 -6.13
N ASP A 411 7.52 9.62 -5.93
CA ASP A 411 8.05 9.27 -4.61
C ASP A 411 8.13 10.49 -3.68
N CYS A 412 8.57 11.66 -4.20
CA CYS A 412 8.54 12.91 -3.44
C CYS A 412 7.11 13.28 -2.99
N MET A 413 6.15 13.23 -3.90
CA MET A 413 4.75 13.58 -3.59
C MET A 413 4.14 12.63 -2.57
N ASN A 414 4.47 11.35 -2.68
CA ASN A 414 4.03 10.33 -1.73
C ASN A 414 4.59 10.55 -0.32
N ALA A 415 5.87 10.88 -0.21
CA ALA A 415 6.48 11.24 1.07
C ALA A 415 5.85 12.52 1.67
N LEU A 416 5.67 13.55 0.85
CA LEU A 416 5.12 14.82 1.29
C LEU A 416 3.67 14.73 1.75
N MET A 417 2.85 13.84 1.18
CA MET A 417 1.47 13.65 1.66
C MET A 417 1.43 12.96 3.03
N ALA A 418 2.45 12.18 3.42
CA ALA A 418 2.48 11.52 4.72
C ALA A 418 2.58 12.53 5.87
N ILE A 419 3.32 13.62 5.72
CA ILE A 419 3.57 14.60 6.78
C ILE A 419 2.27 15.20 7.34
N PRO A 420 1.37 15.80 6.53
CA PRO A 420 0.10 16.31 7.02
C PRO A 420 -0.76 15.25 7.72
N ASN A 421 -0.79 14.04 7.16
CA ASN A 421 -1.58 12.95 7.74
C ASN A 421 -1.03 12.52 9.12
N LEU A 422 0.28 12.31 9.25
CA LEU A 422 0.90 11.92 10.51
C LEU A 422 0.68 12.98 11.60
N LEU A 423 0.80 14.26 11.25
CA LEU A 423 0.48 15.35 12.16
C LEU A 423 -1.00 15.28 12.60
N SER A 424 -1.93 15.02 11.68
CA SER A 424 -3.34 14.87 12.04
C SER A 424 -3.55 13.72 13.03
N LEU A 425 -2.88 12.59 12.84
CA LEU A 425 -2.98 11.43 13.74
C LEU A 425 -2.43 11.72 15.14
N ILE A 426 -1.29 12.41 15.22
CA ILE A 426 -0.66 12.77 16.49
C ILE A 426 -1.54 13.77 17.26
N PHE A 427 -1.94 14.87 16.63
CA PHE A 427 -2.71 15.92 17.30
C PHE A 427 -4.15 15.51 17.61
N LEU A 428 -4.74 14.60 16.83
CA LEU A 428 -6.09 14.05 17.09
C LEU A 428 -6.05 12.73 17.86
N SER A 429 -4.92 12.30 18.39
CA SER A 429 -4.77 11.04 19.13
C SER A 429 -5.70 10.94 20.33
N GLY A 430 -5.95 12.05 21.03
CA GLY A 430 -6.91 12.12 22.13
C GLY A 430 -8.35 11.73 21.69
N ILE A 431 -8.77 12.20 20.52
CA ILE A 431 -10.09 11.86 19.94
C ILE A 431 -10.12 10.38 19.53
N ILE A 432 -9.03 9.87 18.93
CA ILE A 432 -8.92 8.46 18.54
C ILE A 432 -9.06 7.56 19.78
N VAL A 433 -8.36 7.89 20.87
CA VAL A 433 -8.43 7.15 22.13
C VAL A 433 -9.82 7.25 22.76
N HIS A 434 -10.44 8.43 22.74
CA HIS A 434 -11.79 8.64 23.27
C HIS A 434 -12.83 7.76 22.56
N GLU A 435 -12.85 7.79 21.22
CA GLU A 435 -13.79 6.98 20.43
C GLU A 435 -13.53 5.48 20.59
N THR A 436 -12.25 5.08 20.64
CA THR A 436 -11.88 3.70 20.92
C THR A 436 -12.37 3.22 22.26
N ARG A 437 -12.26 4.06 23.30
CA ARG A 437 -12.79 3.77 24.63
C ARG A 437 -14.33 3.66 24.62
N LYS A 438 -15.00 4.58 23.90
CA LYS A 438 -16.47 4.63 23.81
C LYS A 438 -17.05 3.34 23.20
N PHE A 439 -16.47 2.83 22.14
CA PHE A 439 -17.03 1.73 21.37
C PHE A 439 -16.32 0.39 21.55
N LEU A 440 -14.97 0.34 21.52
CA LEU A 440 -14.22 -0.91 21.55
C LEU A 440 -14.01 -1.43 22.98
N TRP A 441 -13.45 -0.59 23.85
CA TRP A 441 -13.12 -1.05 25.22
C TRP A 441 -14.34 -1.23 26.11
N ARG A 442 -15.47 -0.58 25.79
CA ARG A 442 -16.77 -0.79 26.45
C ARG A 442 -17.66 -1.80 25.75
N ASN A 443 -17.13 -2.52 24.75
CA ASN A 443 -17.84 -3.55 23.98
C ASN A 443 -19.17 -3.08 23.36
N ARG A 444 -19.18 -1.88 22.75
CA ARG A 444 -20.36 -1.23 22.17
C ARG A 444 -20.27 -1.06 20.65
N LEU A 445 -19.56 -1.94 19.94
CA LEU A 445 -19.33 -1.84 18.48
C LEU A 445 -20.62 -1.89 17.65
N ASP A 446 -21.69 -2.47 18.18
CA ASP A 446 -22.97 -2.59 17.47
C ASP A 446 -23.88 -1.37 17.66
N LYS A 447 -23.48 -0.40 18.50
CA LYS A 447 -24.22 0.85 18.68
C LYS A 447 -23.85 1.88 17.62
N SER A 448 -24.85 2.68 17.22
CA SER A 448 -24.64 3.84 16.36
C SER A 448 -23.96 4.98 17.12
N ASP A 449 -23.22 5.84 16.39
CA ASP A 449 -22.55 7.02 16.96
C ASP A 449 -23.57 8.13 17.25
#